data_16e3e0318b6d318dffc75aad1f8836e8
#
_entry.id   16e3e0318b6d318dffc75aad1f8836e8
#
_cell.length_a   1.000
_cell.length_b   1.000
_cell.length_c   1.000
_cell.angle_alpha   90.00
_cell.angle_beta   90.00
_cell.angle_gamma   90.00
#
_symmetry.space_group_name_H-M   'P 1'
#
loop_
_entity.id
_entity.type
_entity.pdbx_description
1 polymer ?
#
loop_
_entity_poly.entity_id
_entity_poly.type
_entity_poly.pdbx_seq_one_letter_code
_entity_poly.pdbx_strand_id
1 'polypeptide(L)'
;CPVCLGFPGSLPALNKTALDYAIKVALAFNCKVQEYTKFDRKNYFYPDIPKNYQISQYDLPLSKDGFLDIDLDGKAKRICIRRVHLEEDAGKLIHQQNLSLVDFNRTGIPLLEIVSEPDINSPREAYEYLTCLKSVIEYLEVSDCDMEKGSLRCDANISLKEKGTKELGTKTELKNMNSFKSV
;
A
#
# COMPACT_ATOMS: atom_id res chain seq x y z
N CYS A 1 0.65 2.83 22.63
CA CYS A 1 1.23 1.71 23.38
C CYS A 1 2.77 1.87 23.47
N PRO A 2 3.47 1.11 24.34
CA PRO A 2 4.93 1.24 24.52
C PRO A 2 5.72 1.04 23.22
N VAL A 3 5.28 0.14 22.35
CA VAL A 3 5.93 -0.11 21.04
C VAL A 3 5.78 1.11 20.14
N CYS A 4 4.58 1.67 20.01
CA CYS A 4 4.32 2.83 19.16
C CYS A 4 5.08 4.08 19.63
N LEU A 5 5.28 4.21 20.94
CA LEU A 5 6.04 5.31 21.54
C LEU A 5 7.56 5.07 21.53
N GLY A 6 8.02 3.92 21.08
CA GLY A 6 9.46 3.61 20.99
C GLY A 6 10.13 3.37 22.34
N PHE A 7 9.42 2.82 23.33
CA PHE A 7 10.00 2.54 24.64
C PHE A 7 11.09 1.46 24.54
N PRO A 8 12.18 1.60 25.31
CA PRO A 8 13.27 0.64 25.28
C PRO A 8 12.81 -0.79 25.55
N GLY A 9 13.30 -1.74 24.75
CA GLY A 9 12.99 -3.17 24.88
C GLY A 9 11.61 -3.59 24.39
N SER A 10 10.77 -2.65 23.91
CA SER A 10 9.47 -2.96 23.34
C SER A 10 9.61 -3.39 21.89
N LEU A 11 9.00 -4.52 21.51
CA LEU A 11 8.97 -5.03 20.13
C LEU A 11 7.53 -5.27 19.69
N PRO A 12 7.22 -5.03 18.39
CA PRO A 12 5.89 -5.31 17.85
C PRO A 12 5.62 -6.81 17.79
N ALA A 13 4.34 -7.19 17.88
CA ALA A 13 3.85 -8.53 17.66
C ALA A 13 2.85 -8.54 16.51
N LEU A 14 2.87 -9.62 15.71
CA LEU A 14 1.95 -9.77 14.58
C LEU A 14 0.51 -9.96 15.08
N ASN A 15 -0.41 -9.17 14.53
CA ASN A 15 -1.84 -9.33 14.74
C ASN A 15 -2.37 -10.45 13.82
N LYS A 16 -2.97 -11.48 14.41
CA LYS A 16 -3.52 -12.61 13.64
C LYS A 16 -4.61 -12.18 12.66
N THR A 17 -5.53 -11.32 13.06
CA THR A 17 -6.62 -10.85 12.18
C THR A 17 -6.06 -10.08 11.00
N ALA A 18 -5.02 -9.26 11.20
CA ALA A 18 -4.36 -8.56 10.11
C ALA A 18 -3.70 -9.53 9.11
N LEU A 19 -3.09 -10.62 9.61
CA LEU A 19 -2.54 -11.67 8.75
C LEU A 19 -3.64 -12.37 7.95
N ASP A 20 -4.75 -12.74 8.61
CA ASP A 20 -5.89 -13.40 7.96
C ASP A 20 -6.49 -12.51 6.86
N TYR A 21 -6.62 -11.20 7.12
CA TYR A 21 -7.07 -10.22 6.13
C TYR A 21 -6.10 -10.07 4.95
N ALA A 22 -4.81 -10.03 5.24
CA ALA A 22 -3.79 -9.93 4.21
C ALA A 22 -3.79 -11.16 3.28
N ILE A 23 -3.97 -12.36 3.83
CA ILE A 23 -4.11 -13.60 3.05
C ILE A 23 -5.39 -13.56 2.20
N LYS A 24 -6.53 -13.12 2.75
CA LYS A 24 -7.77 -12.96 2.00
C LYS A 24 -7.57 -12.06 0.77
N VAL A 25 -6.95 -10.90 0.96
CA VAL A 25 -6.68 -9.97 -0.13
C VAL A 25 -5.71 -10.55 -1.15
N ALA A 26 -4.64 -11.19 -0.69
CA ALA A 26 -3.66 -11.84 -1.58
C ALA A 26 -4.32 -12.90 -2.49
N LEU A 27 -5.17 -13.74 -1.92
CA LEU A 27 -5.90 -14.78 -2.68
C LEU A 27 -6.89 -14.18 -3.67
N ALA A 28 -7.64 -13.14 -3.28
CA ALA A 28 -8.59 -12.46 -4.16
C ALA A 28 -7.90 -11.77 -5.35
N PHE A 29 -6.67 -11.32 -5.16
CA PHE A 29 -5.85 -10.77 -6.23
C PHE A 29 -4.98 -11.81 -6.94
N ASN A 30 -5.32 -13.09 -6.80
CA ASN A 30 -4.62 -14.21 -7.47
C ASN A 30 -3.12 -14.27 -7.14
N CYS A 31 -2.69 -13.70 -6.01
CA CYS A 31 -1.30 -13.76 -5.58
C CYS A 31 -0.94 -15.13 -5.02
N LYS A 32 0.32 -15.51 -5.20
CA LYS A 32 0.89 -16.70 -4.56
C LYS A 32 1.32 -16.35 -3.14
N VAL A 33 0.60 -16.85 -2.14
CA VAL A 33 1.00 -16.74 -0.74
C VAL A 33 2.28 -17.55 -0.54
N GLN A 34 3.27 -16.95 0.13
CA GLN A 34 4.58 -17.54 0.31
C GLN A 34 4.62 -18.43 1.56
N GLU A 35 5.28 -19.58 1.47
CA GLU A 35 5.50 -20.47 2.63
C GLU A 35 6.42 -19.85 3.68
N TYR A 36 7.37 -19.02 3.21
CA TYR A 36 8.30 -18.29 4.06
C TYR A 36 8.17 -16.81 3.82
N THR A 37 7.94 -16.10 4.89
CA THR A 37 7.86 -14.63 4.90
C THR A 37 8.58 -14.08 6.11
N LYS A 38 9.07 -12.87 6.03
CA LYS A 38 9.69 -12.17 7.17
C LYS A 38 9.29 -10.72 7.21
N PHE A 39 9.39 -10.14 8.40
CA PHE A 39 9.32 -8.71 8.57
C PHE A 39 10.73 -8.11 8.60
N ASP A 40 10.84 -6.97 7.97
CA ASP A 40 12.03 -6.13 7.91
C ASP A 40 11.80 -4.84 8.70
N ARG A 41 12.89 -4.18 9.11
CA ARG A 41 12.84 -2.84 9.68
C ARG A 41 13.27 -1.83 8.62
N LYS A 42 12.31 -1.03 8.14
CA LYS A 42 12.59 0.13 7.31
C LYS A 42 12.99 1.29 8.22
N ASN A 43 14.29 1.48 8.37
CA ASN A 43 14.82 2.48 9.29
C ASN A 43 14.73 3.88 8.68
N TYR A 44 14.09 4.80 9.39
CA TYR A 44 14.10 6.21 9.09
C TYR A 44 13.80 7.03 10.35
N PHE A 45 14.30 8.26 10.38
CA PHE A 45 14.16 9.16 11.50
C PHE A 45 13.16 10.27 11.15
N TYR A 46 11.94 10.16 11.70
CA TYR A 46 10.90 11.16 11.47
C TYR A 46 9.92 11.20 12.66
N PRO A 47 9.28 12.35 12.95
CA PRO A 47 8.42 12.50 14.13
C PRO A 47 7.21 11.57 14.18
N ASP A 48 6.73 11.08 13.03
CA ASP A 48 5.56 10.21 12.93
C ASP A 48 5.81 8.77 13.36
N ILE A 49 7.07 8.38 13.56
CA ILE A 49 7.46 7.04 14.01
C ILE A 49 8.57 7.10 15.10
N PRO A 50 8.19 7.27 16.37
CA PRO A 50 9.12 7.54 17.46
C PRO A 50 10.21 6.48 17.67
N LYS A 51 9.95 5.23 17.27
CA LYS A 51 10.93 4.12 17.38
C LYS A 51 11.98 4.12 16.25
N ASN A 52 11.89 5.07 15.30
CA ASN A 52 12.82 5.28 14.18
C ASN A 52 12.89 4.14 13.16
N TYR A 53 11.91 3.26 13.15
CA TYR A 53 11.74 2.25 12.11
C TYR A 53 10.26 1.91 11.91
N GLN A 54 9.93 1.51 10.70
CA GLN A 54 8.64 0.94 10.32
C GLN A 54 8.83 -0.55 10.06
N ILE A 55 7.96 -1.38 10.63
CA ILE A 55 7.86 -2.78 10.24
C ILE A 55 7.24 -2.85 8.84
N SER A 56 7.90 -3.57 7.95
CA SER A 56 7.49 -3.78 6.57
C SER A 56 7.97 -5.15 6.09
N GLN A 57 7.80 -5.45 4.81
CA GLN A 57 8.33 -6.66 4.16
C GLN A 57 8.94 -6.26 2.81
N TYR A 58 10.11 -6.77 2.48
CA TYR A 58 10.80 -6.40 1.24
C TYR A 58 11.10 -7.61 0.34
N ASP A 59 12.13 -8.40 0.65
CA ASP A 59 12.60 -9.51 -0.19
C ASP A 59 11.76 -10.79 -0.03
N LEU A 60 11.18 -11.01 1.16
CA LEU A 60 10.29 -12.14 1.47
C LEU A 60 8.90 -11.63 1.91
N PRO A 61 8.13 -10.99 1.01
CA PRO A 61 6.80 -10.50 1.32
C PRO A 61 5.81 -11.65 1.50
N LEU A 62 4.65 -11.35 2.08
CA LEU A 62 3.57 -12.32 2.30
C LEU A 62 3.12 -13.00 1.01
N SER A 63 3.04 -12.27 -0.10
CA SER A 63 2.58 -12.80 -1.38
C SER A 63 3.19 -12.09 -2.57
N LYS A 64 3.21 -12.77 -3.73
CA LYS A 64 3.79 -12.29 -5.00
C LYS A 64 2.96 -12.75 -6.20
N ASP A 65 3.27 -12.18 -7.36
CA ASP A 65 2.87 -12.65 -8.69
C ASP A 65 1.35 -12.79 -8.84
N GLY A 66 0.62 -11.78 -8.42
CA GLY A 66 -0.83 -11.71 -8.57
C GLY A 66 -1.26 -10.92 -9.80
N PHE A 67 -2.57 -10.76 -9.94
CA PHE A 67 -3.17 -9.91 -10.96
C PHE A 67 -4.61 -9.53 -10.62
N LEU A 68 -5.06 -8.46 -11.26
CA LEU A 68 -6.45 -8.02 -11.28
C LEU A 68 -6.83 -7.73 -12.73
N ASP A 69 -7.93 -8.30 -13.19
CA ASP A 69 -8.47 -8.02 -14.52
C ASP A 69 -9.50 -6.88 -14.42
N ILE A 70 -9.30 -5.81 -15.18
CA ILE A 70 -10.20 -4.65 -15.27
C ILE A 70 -10.97 -4.70 -16.58
N ASP A 71 -12.17 -4.14 -16.60
CA ASP A 71 -12.99 -4.01 -17.83
C ASP A 71 -12.82 -2.62 -18.44
N LEU A 72 -12.49 -2.59 -19.72
CA LEU A 72 -12.39 -1.38 -20.53
C LEU A 72 -13.34 -1.51 -21.73
N ASP A 73 -14.59 -1.08 -21.55
CA ASP A 73 -15.63 -1.17 -22.59
C ASP A 73 -15.84 -2.59 -23.15
N GLY A 74 -15.95 -3.57 -22.26
CA GLY A 74 -16.15 -4.97 -22.61
C GLY A 74 -14.87 -5.70 -23.04
N LYS A 75 -13.70 -5.07 -22.86
CA LYS A 75 -12.40 -5.70 -23.06
C LYS A 75 -11.67 -5.84 -21.76
N ALA A 76 -11.41 -7.08 -21.36
CA ALA A 76 -10.61 -7.34 -20.16
C ALA A 76 -9.14 -6.95 -20.40
N LYS A 77 -8.58 -6.20 -19.43
CA LYS A 77 -7.14 -5.92 -19.37
C LYS A 77 -6.60 -6.40 -18.03
N ARG A 78 -5.54 -7.18 -18.10
CA ARG A 78 -4.83 -7.64 -16.90
C ARG A 78 -3.83 -6.61 -16.42
N ILE A 79 -3.89 -6.31 -15.10
CA ILE A 79 -2.88 -5.54 -14.38
C ILE A 79 -2.23 -6.50 -13.39
N CYS A 80 -0.94 -6.73 -13.56
CA CYS A 80 -0.18 -7.61 -12.69
C CYS A 80 0.11 -6.93 -11.36
N ILE A 81 0.08 -7.73 -10.30
CA ILE A 81 0.41 -7.30 -8.93
C ILE A 81 1.73 -7.97 -8.57
N ARG A 82 2.74 -7.15 -8.32
CA ARG A 82 4.06 -7.62 -7.95
C ARG A 82 4.06 -8.32 -6.61
N ARG A 83 3.39 -7.70 -5.62
CA ARG A 83 3.28 -8.22 -4.26
C ARG A 83 2.14 -7.57 -3.48
N VAL A 84 1.67 -8.29 -2.49
CA VAL A 84 0.87 -7.78 -1.38
C VAL A 84 1.61 -8.11 -0.11
N HIS A 85 1.86 -7.12 0.73
CA HIS A 85 2.63 -7.32 1.95
C HIS A 85 2.09 -6.49 3.12
N LEU A 86 2.41 -6.94 4.33
CA LEU A 86 2.02 -6.28 5.58
C LEU A 86 3.06 -5.26 6.01
N GLU A 87 2.57 -4.14 6.50
CA GLU A 87 3.32 -3.08 7.15
C GLU A 87 2.62 -2.63 8.44
N GLU A 88 3.22 -1.73 9.15
CA GLU A 88 2.56 -0.90 10.14
C GLU A 88 2.41 0.54 9.62
N ASP A 89 1.35 1.21 10.03
CA ASP A 89 1.16 2.61 9.72
C ASP A 89 1.94 3.52 10.68
N ALA A 90 2.29 4.71 10.22
CA ALA A 90 2.93 5.76 11.00
C ALA A 90 1.90 6.74 11.55
N GLY A 91 2.32 7.64 12.43
CA GLY A 91 1.51 8.75 12.91
C GLY A 91 1.10 9.71 11.81
N LYS A 92 0.22 10.63 12.14
CA LYS A 92 -0.23 11.68 11.24
C LYS A 92 0.40 13.01 11.64
N LEU A 93 1.01 13.71 10.69
CA LEU A 93 1.49 15.07 10.87
C LEU A 93 0.44 16.07 10.40
N ILE A 94 0.18 17.07 11.22
CA ILE A 94 -0.71 18.18 10.91
C ILE A 94 0.14 19.45 10.93
N HIS A 95 0.47 19.96 9.75
CA HIS A 95 1.29 21.15 9.61
C HIS A 95 0.46 22.43 9.82
N GLN A 96 0.98 23.31 10.65
CA GLN A 96 0.47 24.65 10.89
C GLN A 96 1.59 25.67 10.58
N GLN A 97 1.26 26.97 10.56
CA GLN A 97 2.22 28.01 10.11
C GLN A 97 3.58 27.94 10.80
N ASN A 98 3.61 27.71 12.12
CA ASN A 98 4.86 27.75 12.89
C ASN A 98 5.17 26.47 13.65
N LEU A 99 4.36 25.43 13.49
CA LEU A 99 4.54 24.16 14.21
C LEU A 99 3.89 22.99 13.46
N SER A 100 4.28 21.79 13.82
CA SER A 100 3.63 20.57 13.36
C SER A 100 3.13 19.78 14.57
N LEU A 101 1.86 19.40 14.54
CA LEU A 101 1.28 18.51 15.53
C LEU A 101 1.47 17.06 15.06
N VAL A 102 1.73 16.17 15.99
CA VAL A 102 1.87 14.74 15.72
C VAL A 102 0.74 13.99 16.41
N ASP A 103 -0.06 13.29 15.62
CA ASP A 103 -1.12 12.42 16.10
C ASP A 103 -0.69 10.96 15.93
N PHE A 104 -0.51 10.27 17.05
CA PHE A 104 -0.07 8.87 17.10
C PHE A 104 -1.21 7.85 17.11
N ASN A 105 -2.49 8.26 16.99
CA ASN A 105 -3.62 7.32 17.06
C ASN A 105 -3.60 6.27 15.94
N ARG A 106 -2.99 6.60 14.80
CA ARG A 106 -2.82 5.67 13.68
C ARG A 106 -1.56 4.80 13.78
N THR A 107 -0.57 5.20 14.58
CA THR A 107 0.73 4.53 14.67
C THR A 107 0.60 3.06 15.07
N GLY A 108 1.23 2.18 14.31
CA GLY A 108 1.22 0.74 14.57
C GLY A 108 -0.04 0.00 14.13
N ILE A 109 -1.02 0.69 13.54
CA ILE A 109 -2.17 0.02 12.91
C ILE A 109 -1.65 -0.79 11.72
N PRO A 110 -2.08 -2.06 11.57
CA PRO A 110 -1.71 -2.86 10.41
C PRO A 110 -2.11 -2.19 9.09
N LEU A 111 -1.17 -2.14 8.16
CA LEU A 111 -1.32 -1.58 6.82
C LEU A 111 -0.98 -2.65 5.80
N LEU A 112 -1.77 -2.73 4.73
CA LEU A 112 -1.52 -3.61 3.61
C LEU A 112 -1.06 -2.78 2.42
N GLU A 113 0.13 -3.06 1.89
CA GLU A 113 0.61 -2.44 0.65
C GLU A 113 0.43 -3.39 -0.52
N ILE A 114 -0.21 -2.89 -1.58
CA ILE A 114 -0.43 -3.59 -2.84
C ILE A 114 0.40 -2.87 -3.89
N VAL A 115 1.38 -3.55 -4.46
CA VAL A 115 2.29 -3.00 -5.47
C VAL A 115 1.99 -3.61 -6.83
N SER A 116 1.54 -2.80 -7.78
CA SER A 116 1.31 -3.22 -9.16
C SER A 116 2.61 -3.27 -9.98
N GLU A 117 2.60 -4.04 -11.06
CA GLU A 117 3.56 -3.88 -12.16
C GLU A 117 3.19 -2.66 -13.03
N PRO A 118 4.10 -2.15 -13.87
CA PRO A 118 3.86 -0.95 -14.67
C PRO A 118 3.02 -1.25 -15.93
N ASP A 119 1.87 -1.90 -15.76
CA ASP A 119 0.98 -2.32 -16.84
C ASP A 119 -0.07 -1.26 -17.19
N ILE A 120 -0.26 -0.26 -16.31
CA ILE A 120 -1.21 0.83 -16.48
C ILE A 120 -0.61 1.87 -17.43
N ASN A 121 -1.31 2.16 -18.53
CA ASN A 121 -0.84 3.03 -19.60
C ASN A 121 -1.71 4.28 -19.84
N SER A 122 -2.81 4.43 -19.11
CA SER A 122 -3.70 5.58 -19.25
C SER A 122 -4.38 5.95 -17.93
N PRO A 123 -4.82 7.21 -17.78
CA PRO A 123 -5.60 7.63 -16.61
C PRO A 123 -6.87 6.82 -16.39
N ARG A 124 -7.55 6.43 -17.48
CA ARG A 124 -8.76 5.60 -17.41
C ARG A 124 -8.45 4.22 -16.82
N GLU A 125 -7.36 3.59 -17.25
CA GLU A 125 -6.94 2.30 -16.71
C GLU A 125 -6.61 2.39 -15.20
N ALA A 126 -5.99 3.49 -14.77
CA ALA A 126 -5.71 3.73 -13.36
C ALA A 126 -7.00 3.86 -12.54
N TYR A 127 -7.97 4.61 -13.06
CA TYR A 127 -9.28 4.78 -12.42
C TYR A 127 -10.03 3.45 -12.29
N GLU A 128 -10.12 2.68 -13.38
CA GLU A 128 -10.80 1.37 -13.38
C GLU A 128 -10.09 0.36 -12.48
N TYR A 129 -8.75 0.36 -12.46
CA TYR A 129 -7.97 -0.48 -11.57
C TYR A 129 -8.27 -0.17 -10.10
N LEU A 130 -8.23 1.10 -9.69
CA LEU A 130 -8.51 1.50 -8.31
C LEU A 130 -9.95 1.24 -7.92
N THR A 131 -10.90 1.42 -8.84
CA THR A 131 -12.33 1.15 -8.62
C THR A 131 -12.57 -0.34 -8.41
N CYS A 132 -11.99 -1.19 -9.25
CA CYS A 132 -12.09 -2.63 -9.11
C CYS A 132 -11.40 -3.13 -7.82
N LEU A 133 -10.20 -2.64 -7.54
CA LEU A 133 -9.44 -2.97 -6.32
C LEU A 133 -10.25 -2.62 -5.07
N LYS A 134 -10.79 -1.41 -5.01
CA LYS A 134 -11.64 -0.97 -3.90
C LYS A 134 -12.84 -1.91 -3.72
N SER A 135 -13.58 -2.18 -4.80
CA SER A 135 -14.76 -3.06 -4.74
C SER A 135 -14.45 -4.45 -4.21
N VAL A 136 -13.32 -5.04 -4.59
CA VAL A 136 -12.87 -6.34 -4.07
C VAL A 136 -12.58 -6.26 -2.57
N ILE A 137 -11.85 -5.25 -2.12
CA ILE A 137 -11.46 -5.11 -0.70
C ILE A 137 -12.68 -4.85 0.19
N GLU A 138 -13.63 -4.03 -0.27
CA GLU A 138 -14.90 -3.79 0.44
C GLU A 138 -15.75 -5.07 0.52
N TYR A 139 -15.86 -5.82 -0.59
CA TYR A 139 -16.59 -7.10 -0.61
C TYR A 139 -15.99 -8.15 0.35
N LEU A 140 -14.67 -8.12 0.54
CA LEU A 140 -13.97 -8.98 1.50
C LEU A 140 -14.13 -8.53 2.96
N GLU A 141 -14.73 -7.37 3.20
CA GLU A 141 -14.89 -6.77 4.53
C GLU A 141 -13.54 -6.55 5.26
N VAL A 142 -12.50 -6.23 4.50
CA VAL A 142 -11.15 -5.99 5.04
C VAL A 142 -10.95 -4.51 5.37
N SER A 143 -11.52 -3.60 4.56
CA SER A 143 -11.44 -2.16 4.75
C SER A 143 -12.66 -1.47 4.14
N ASP A 144 -13.03 -0.30 4.66
CA ASP A 144 -14.02 0.60 4.05
C ASP A 144 -13.48 1.39 2.85
N CYS A 145 -12.17 1.28 2.59
CA CYS A 145 -11.48 1.93 1.47
C CYS A 145 -11.82 3.42 1.30
N ASP A 146 -12.02 4.14 2.42
CA ASP A 146 -12.34 5.56 2.43
C ASP A 146 -11.05 6.39 2.30
N MET A 147 -10.88 7.05 1.14
CA MET A 147 -9.69 7.87 0.88
C MET A 147 -9.67 9.15 1.71
N GLU A 148 -10.83 9.73 2.05
CA GLU A 148 -10.91 10.97 2.85
C GLU A 148 -10.49 10.70 4.30
N LYS A 149 -10.85 9.53 4.83
CA LYS A 149 -10.41 9.07 6.15
C LYS A 149 -8.99 8.51 6.15
N GLY A 150 -8.43 8.23 4.98
CA GLY A 150 -7.10 7.65 4.83
C GLY A 150 -7.06 6.13 5.02
N SER A 151 -8.22 5.44 4.97
CA SER A 151 -8.30 3.98 4.99
C SER A 151 -7.79 3.35 3.69
N LEU A 152 -7.87 4.09 2.57
CA LEU A 152 -7.20 3.79 1.31
C LEU A 152 -6.33 4.97 0.92
N ARG A 153 -5.09 4.68 0.51
CA ARG A 153 -4.15 5.67 -0.02
C ARG A 153 -3.58 5.16 -1.33
N CYS A 154 -3.25 6.05 -2.23
CA CYS A 154 -2.64 5.72 -3.50
C CYS A 154 -1.47 6.65 -3.77
N ASP A 155 -0.29 6.07 -4.02
CA ASP A 155 0.88 6.76 -4.55
C ASP A 155 1.04 6.33 -6.00
N ALA A 156 1.04 7.28 -6.93
CA ALA A 156 1.22 7.01 -8.36
C ALA A 156 2.67 7.19 -8.76
N ASN A 157 3.25 6.14 -9.33
CA ASN A 157 4.58 6.16 -9.93
C ASN A 157 4.44 6.24 -11.44
N ILE A 158 5.01 7.27 -12.06
CA ILE A 158 4.91 7.54 -13.49
C ILE A 158 6.29 7.56 -14.12
N SER A 159 6.43 6.86 -15.25
CA SER A 159 7.60 6.93 -16.13
C SER A 159 7.14 7.13 -17.56
N LEU A 160 7.91 7.85 -18.34
CA LEU A 160 7.74 7.96 -19.79
C LEU A 160 8.75 7.08 -20.49
N LYS A 161 8.39 6.59 -21.68
CA LYS A 161 9.30 5.88 -22.57
C LYS A 161 9.13 6.35 -24.00
N GLU A 162 10.15 6.23 -24.80
CA GLU A 162 10.05 6.48 -26.23
C GLU A 162 9.14 5.44 -26.91
N LYS A 163 8.38 5.88 -27.89
CA LYS A 163 7.49 4.99 -28.64
C LYS A 163 8.30 3.88 -29.33
N GLY A 164 7.94 2.64 -29.03
CA GLY A 164 8.61 1.46 -29.59
C GLY A 164 9.73 0.87 -28.73
N THR A 165 10.15 1.55 -27.63
CA THR A 165 11.12 1.00 -26.69
C THR A 165 10.42 0.22 -25.57
N LYS A 166 11.18 -0.69 -24.93
CA LYS A 166 10.73 -1.41 -23.74
C LYS A 166 11.20 -0.75 -22.45
N GLU A 167 12.27 0.02 -22.51
CA GLU A 167 12.89 0.67 -21.36
C GLU A 167 12.05 1.85 -20.89
N LEU A 168 11.77 1.87 -19.59
CA LEU A 168 11.10 2.98 -18.91
C LEU A 168 12.14 4.05 -18.55
N GLY A 169 11.77 5.31 -18.72
CA GLY A 169 12.59 6.44 -18.28
C GLY A 169 12.56 6.66 -16.78
N THR A 170 13.02 7.80 -16.35
CA THR A 170 13.07 8.16 -14.93
C THR A 170 11.68 8.14 -14.30
N LYS A 171 11.58 7.44 -13.19
CA LYS A 171 10.35 7.35 -12.39
C LYS A 171 10.14 8.62 -11.57
N THR A 172 8.94 9.18 -11.64
CA THR A 172 8.45 10.22 -10.73
C THR A 172 7.35 9.65 -9.84
N GLU A 173 7.23 10.15 -8.62
CA GLU A 173 6.22 9.73 -7.66
C GLU A 173 5.30 10.89 -7.31
N LEU A 174 3.99 10.66 -7.40
CA LEU A 174 2.94 11.59 -7.00
C LEU A 174 2.27 11.05 -5.73
N LYS A 175 2.23 11.89 -4.70
CA LYS A 175 1.68 11.56 -3.38
C LYS A 175 0.51 12.46 -3.01
N ASN A 176 -0.17 12.12 -1.89
CA ASN A 176 -1.24 12.91 -1.29
C ASN A 176 -2.48 13.09 -2.19
N MET A 177 -2.77 12.12 -3.02
CA MET A 177 -4.00 12.10 -3.80
C MET A 177 -5.16 11.57 -2.94
N ASN A 178 -6.28 12.30 -2.93
CA ASN A 178 -7.42 12.03 -2.04
C ASN A 178 -8.66 11.51 -2.78
N SER A 179 -8.57 11.25 -4.07
CA SER A 179 -9.64 10.66 -4.87
C SER A 179 -9.09 9.92 -6.08
N PHE A 180 -9.83 8.95 -6.62
CA PHE A 180 -9.45 8.25 -7.85
C PHE A 180 -9.40 9.18 -9.06
N LYS A 181 -10.21 10.26 -9.03
CA LYS A 181 -10.17 11.28 -10.07
C LYS A 181 -8.86 12.09 -10.04
N SER A 182 -8.24 12.22 -8.87
CA SER A 182 -6.97 12.92 -8.72
C SER A 182 -5.78 12.06 -9.18
N VAL A 183 -5.90 10.73 -9.09
CA VAL A 183 -4.93 9.76 -9.60
C VAL A 183 -4.99 9.73 -11.14
#